data_ab77b9f20e36da9de7f4fbd264893c15
#
_entry.id   ab77b9f20e36da9de7f4fbd264893c15
#
_cell.length_a   1.000
_cell.length_b   1.000
_cell.length_c   1.000
_cell.angle_alpha   90.00
_cell.angle_beta   90.00
_cell.angle_gamma   90.00
#
_symmetry.space_group_name_H-M   'P 1'
#
loop_
_entity.id
_entity.type
_entity.pdbx_description
1 polymer ?
#
loop_
_entity_poly.entity_id
_entity_poly.type
_entity_poly.pdbx_seq_one_letter_code
_entity_poly.pdbx_strand_id
1 'polypeptide(L)'
;MLHVLSLAYHGVTCPMSNSTASSVAVTKAQQRFDHLAWTLNGEAWEKSYKRLFLKSTCHQVVSFVENVCDQTASLVPSITLGGHNVLYPVRCDGDGFDIVVRQPCPDLVQFREEKTRDEGATISYLAQNSAVRVPELFFHTSSSRIGPAMILLFIKSERSMSDALADPGKDPGEIRVLDPEIHEEDLRRLYGKMCRLLIQLFEPTLHTIGSLVEVGNNHSVAGRPITHNMNDMHNDLVDSEDDCRNKYVARYLFHLLAKKGHLSAFGFLEDNWSAQSQSLELSCSMPCGTDSFRLWCDDLRPQNILLDHHDNIVAALDWEFAYSAPTQFSLDPPWWLLLQLPELWPSGIDDWSQVYEARLRTWLLAMEDEKWGEGINFPANLSTYLRESWLSGRFWLDYATRKSWAFDTIFRKYPE
;
A
#
# COMPACT_ATOMS: atom_id res chain seq x y z
N MET A 1 -2.82 19.97 -15.02
CA MET A 1 -1.92 19.96 -13.86
C MET A 1 -2.63 19.58 -12.55
N LEU A 2 -3.80 20.13 -12.25
CA LEU A 2 -4.60 19.75 -11.05
C LEU A 2 -5.28 18.36 -11.16
N HIS A 3 -5.36 17.79 -12.34
CA HIS A 3 -5.97 16.47 -12.60
C HIS A 3 -5.12 15.31 -12.07
N VAL A 4 -3.80 15.48 -11.98
CA VAL A 4 -2.87 14.43 -11.54
C VAL A 4 -2.96 14.17 -10.02
N LEU A 5 -3.20 15.22 -9.23
CA LEU A 5 -3.42 15.04 -7.78
C LEU A 5 -4.71 14.28 -7.46
N SER A 6 -5.77 14.52 -8.27
CA SER A 6 -7.02 13.77 -8.14
C SER A 6 -6.83 12.28 -8.42
N LEU A 7 -5.93 11.91 -9.32
CA LEU A 7 -5.69 10.53 -9.73
C LEU A 7 -4.72 9.78 -8.79
N ALA A 8 -3.71 10.45 -8.25
CA ALA A 8 -2.76 9.83 -7.32
C ALA A 8 -3.39 9.42 -5.97
N TYR A 9 -4.52 10.04 -5.62
CA TYR A 9 -5.18 9.83 -4.33
C TYR A 9 -6.57 9.17 -4.45
N HIS A 10 -6.96 8.69 -5.63
CA HIS A 10 -8.13 7.82 -5.72
C HIS A 10 -7.80 6.47 -5.08
N GLY A 11 -8.01 6.39 -3.78
CA GLY A 11 -8.34 5.15 -3.14
C GLY A 11 -9.52 4.52 -3.91
N VAL A 12 -9.60 3.21 -3.96
CA VAL A 12 -10.63 2.44 -4.63
C VAL A 12 -11.97 3.14 -4.51
N THR A 13 -12.35 3.92 -5.52
CA THR A 13 -13.69 4.48 -5.61
C THR A 13 -14.62 3.33 -5.89
N CYS A 14 -15.47 3.02 -4.92
CA CYS A 14 -16.58 2.09 -5.12
C CYS A 14 -17.39 2.61 -6.32
N PRO A 15 -17.50 1.88 -7.44
CA PRO A 15 -18.34 2.30 -8.54
C PRO A 15 -19.79 2.16 -8.10
N MET A 16 -20.45 3.26 -7.82
CA MET A 16 -21.92 3.31 -7.77
C MET A 16 -22.42 3.08 -9.19
N SER A 17 -22.46 1.85 -9.63
CA SER A 17 -23.08 1.48 -10.90
C SER A 17 -24.53 1.09 -10.65
N ASN A 18 -25.44 1.96 -11.04
CA ASN A 18 -26.75 1.52 -11.55
C ASN A 18 -26.51 0.75 -12.84
N SER A 19 -26.30 -0.55 -12.78
CA SER A 19 -26.35 -1.43 -13.93
C SER A 19 -27.32 -2.58 -13.66
N THR A 20 -28.38 -2.55 -14.44
CA THR A 20 -29.32 -3.64 -14.68
C THR A 20 -28.57 -4.95 -15.00
N ALA A 21 -29.03 -5.98 -14.33
CA ALA A 21 -28.63 -7.38 -14.40
C ALA A 21 -28.18 -7.86 -15.78
N SER A 22 -26.95 -8.39 -15.83
CA SER A 22 -26.61 -9.51 -16.69
C SER A 22 -25.83 -10.53 -15.85
N SER A 23 -26.41 -11.67 -15.66
CA SER A 23 -26.01 -12.76 -14.81
C SER A 23 -24.81 -13.51 -15.39
N VAL A 24 -23.64 -13.24 -14.85
CA VAL A 24 -22.60 -14.27 -14.77
C VAL A 24 -22.67 -14.80 -13.34
N ALA A 25 -22.97 -16.07 -13.17
CA ALA A 25 -23.00 -16.76 -11.90
C ALA A 25 -21.56 -16.92 -11.38
N VAL A 26 -20.99 -15.82 -10.92
CA VAL A 26 -19.89 -15.83 -9.95
C VAL A 26 -20.50 -16.39 -8.69
N THR A 27 -19.95 -17.47 -8.20
CA THR A 27 -20.46 -18.22 -7.04
C THR A 27 -20.79 -17.24 -5.92
N LYS A 28 -22.05 -17.17 -5.55
CA LYS A 28 -22.66 -16.30 -4.53
C LYS A 28 -21.96 -16.31 -3.16
N ALA A 29 -21.00 -17.19 -2.95
CA ALA A 29 -20.22 -17.32 -1.72
C ALA A 29 -19.05 -16.30 -1.63
N GLN A 30 -18.43 -15.91 -2.74
CA GLN A 30 -17.29 -14.97 -2.73
C GLN A 30 -17.69 -13.51 -2.57
N GLN A 31 -18.91 -13.14 -2.96
CA GLN A 31 -19.39 -11.74 -2.90
C GLN A 31 -19.93 -11.31 -1.52
N ARG A 32 -20.17 -12.24 -0.58
CA ARG A 32 -20.87 -11.93 0.68
C ARG A 32 -19.99 -11.36 1.78
N PHE A 33 -18.70 -11.71 1.83
CA PHE A 33 -17.86 -11.41 3.00
C PHE A 33 -17.43 -9.95 3.12
N ASP A 34 -17.29 -9.26 1.98
CA ASP A 34 -16.80 -7.87 1.95
C ASP A 34 -17.91 -6.86 1.69
N HIS A 35 -19.10 -7.29 1.31
CA HIS A 35 -20.19 -6.38 0.91
C HIS A 35 -20.61 -5.42 2.04
N LEU A 36 -20.67 -5.91 3.29
CA LEU A 36 -21.00 -5.07 4.44
C LEU A 36 -19.90 -4.05 4.73
N ALA A 37 -18.63 -4.48 4.71
CA ALA A 37 -17.47 -3.59 4.87
C ALA A 37 -17.48 -2.49 3.81
N TRP A 38 -17.72 -2.85 2.56
CA TRP A 38 -17.76 -1.92 1.43
C TRP A 38 -18.92 -0.92 1.57
N THR A 39 -20.09 -1.38 2.01
CA THR A 39 -21.25 -0.52 2.26
C THR A 39 -20.94 0.48 3.38
N LEU A 40 -20.42 0.01 4.51
CA LEU A 40 -20.08 0.86 5.65
C LEU A 40 -18.97 1.86 5.30
N ASN A 41 -17.95 1.44 4.54
CA ASN A 41 -16.92 2.35 4.04
C ASN A 41 -17.48 3.39 3.08
N GLY A 42 -18.41 3.02 2.20
CA GLY A 42 -19.10 3.95 1.31
C GLY A 42 -19.92 5.01 2.07
N GLU A 43 -20.67 4.61 3.07
CA GLU A 43 -21.45 5.52 3.93
C GLU A 43 -20.52 6.45 4.74
N ALA A 44 -19.43 5.91 5.29
CA ALA A 44 -18.44 6.68 6.03
C ALA A 44 -17.72 7.70 5.11
N TRP A 45 -17.43 7.30 3.86
CA TRP A 45 -16.84 8.18 2.85
C TRP A 45 -17.79 9.35 2.51
N GLU A 46 -19.05 9.07 2.24
CA GLU A 46 -20.06 10.12 1.98
C GLU A 46 -20.22 11.08 3.17
N LYS A 47 -20.22 10.56 4.38
CA LYS A 47 -20.29 11.37 5.60
C LYS A 47 -19.07 12.27 5.75
N SER A 48 -17.87 11.72 5.52
CA SER A 48 -16.61 12.49 5.51
C SER A 48 -16.63 13.57 4.44
N TYR A 49 -17.06 13.25 3.22
CA TYR A 49 -17.18 14.20 2.12
C TYR A 49 -18.05 15.39 2.51
N LYS A 50 -19.28 15.13 2.99
CA LYS A 50 -20.23 16.19 3.40
C LYS A 50 -19.66 17.13 4.47
N ARG A 51 -18.82 16.63 5.37
CA ARG A 51 -18.24 17.40 6.48
C ARG A 51 -16.95 18.14 6.08
N LEU A 52 -16.06 17.47 5.37
CA LEU A 52 -14.73 17.99 5.07
C LEU A 52 -14.75 19.07 3.97
N PHE A 53 -15.77 19.10 3.13
CA PHE A 53 -15.94 20.10 2.07
C PHE A 53 -16.78 21.33 2.48
N LEU A 54 -17.15 21.46 3.75
CA LEU A 54 -17.82 22.66 4.23
C LEU A 54 -16.90 23.88 4.17
N LYS A 55 -17.43 25.03 3.77
CA LYS A 55 -16.68 26.31 3.78
C LYS A 55 -16.05 26.61 5.14
N SER A 56 -16.79 26.33 6.23
CA SER A 56 -16.27 26.51 7.59
C SER A 56 -15.05 25.62 7.87
N THR A 57 -15.05 24.37 7.42
CA THR A 57 -13.90 23.47 7.54
C THR A 57 -12.72 23.99 6.73
N CYS A 58 -12.96 24.40 5.47
CA CYS A 58 -11.93 24.99 4.63
C CYS A 58 -11.29 26.26 5.28
N HIS A 59 -12.09 27.13 5.86
CA HIS A 59 -11.57 28.30 6.60
C HIS A 59 -10.74 27.90 7.81
N GLN A 60 -11.13 26.85 8.55
CA GLN A 60 -10.35 26.36 9.68
C GLN A 60 -8.99 25.80 9.23
N VAL A 61 -8.94 25.11 8.08
CA VAL A 61 -7.70 24.59 7.49
C VAL A 61 -6.77 25.77 7.09
N VAL A 62 -7.30 26.78 6.41
CA VAL A 62 -6.51 27.96 6.04
C VAL A 62 -5.96 28.64 7.30
N SER A 63 -6.82 28.92 8.31
CA SER A 63 -6.38 29.52 9.56
C SER A 63 -5.36 28.67 10.33
N PHE A 64 -5.43 27.35 10.21
CA PHE A 64 -4.43 26.44 10.78
C PHE A 64 -3.07 26.65 10.10
N VAL A 65 -3.03 26.72 8.76
CA VAL A 65 -1.81 26.99 7.99
C VAL A 65 -1.24 28.35 8.33
N GLU A 66 -2.06 29.41 8.35
CA GLU A 66 -1.64 30.77 8.69
C GLU A 66 -0.97 30.83 10.07
N ASN A 67 -1.52 30.10 11.06
CA ASN A 67 -0.93 30.05 12.40
C ASN A 67 0.38 29.26 12.46
N VAL A 68 0.56 28.22 11.62
CA VAL A 68 1.78 27.41 11.62
C VAL A 68 2.89 28.07 10.82
N CYS A 69 2.55 28.66 9.67
CA CYS A 69 3.52 29.26 8.75
C CYS A 69 3.79 30.75 9.03
N ASP A 70 3.02 31.40 9.92
CA ASP A 70 3.07 32.83 10.19
C ASP A 70 2.97 33.70 8.92
N GLN A 71 2.12 33.31 7.98
CA GLN A 71 1.90 33.95 6.68
C GLN A 71 0.43 33.85 6.31
N THR A 72 -0.05 34.80 5.49
CA THR A 72 -1.38 34.68 4.90
C THR A 72 -1.42 33.54 3.91
N ALA A 73 -2.55 32.85 3.87
CA ALA A 73 -2.71 31.68 3.04
C ALA A 73 -4.09 31.63 2.37
N SER A 74 -4.17 30.96 1.24
CA SER A 74 -5.41 30.76 0.50
C SER A 74 -5.56 29.33 0.03
N LEU A 75 -6.79 28.82 0.08
CA LEU A 75 -7.09 27.49 -0.43
C LEU A 75 -7.03 27.49 -1.97
N VAL A 76 -6.26 26.58 -2.53
CA VAL A 76 -6.27 26.33 -3.98
C VAL A 76 -7.46 25.43 -4.30
N PRO A 77 -8.30 25.73 -5.33
CA PRO A 77 -9.38 24.86 -5.74
C PRO A 77 -8.86 23.45 -6.10
N SER A 78 -9.60 22.43 -5.76
CA SER A 78 -9.35 20.97 -5.93
C SER A 78 -8.93 20.25 -4.65
N ILE A 79 -9.79 20.40 -3.62
CA ILE A 79 -9.73 19.51 -2.45
C ILE A 79 -9.95 18.08 -2.94
N THR A 80 -9.09 17.16 -2.52
CA THR A 80 -9.18 15.75 -2.90
C THR A 80 -9.49 14.90 -1.68
N LEU A 81 -10.51 14.05 -1.77
CA LEU A 81 -10.81 13.05 -0.78
C LEU A 81 -10.35 11.69 -1.31
N GLY A 82 -9.35 11.11 -0.64
CA GLY A 82 -8.87 9.75 -0.91
C GLY A 82 -9.61 8.69 -0.09
N GLY A 83 -9.04 7.48 -0.06
CA GLY A 83 -9.58 6.38 0.75
C GLY A 83 -9.56 6.66 2.26
N HIS A 84 -8.48 7.26 2.74
CA HIS A 84 -8.26 7.49 4.17
C HIS A 84 -8.00 8.95 4.55
N ASN A 85 -7.67 9.80 3.58
CA ASN A 85 -7.26 11.18 3.85
C ASN A 85 -7.96 12.16 2.94
N VAL A 86 -8.14 13.39 3.44
CA VAL A 86 -8.45 14.56 2.65
C VAL A 86 -7.21 15.42 2.48
N LEU A 87 -7.05 15.96 1.29
CA LEU A 87 -5.95 16.84 0.91
C LEU A 87 -6.49 18.22 0.58
N TYR A 88 -5.97 19.23 1.27
CA TYR A 88 -6.29 20.62 1.01
C TYR A 88 -5.03 21.30 0.45
N PRO A 89 -4.97 21.54 -0.87
CA PRO A 89 -3.92 22.37 -1.43
C PRO A 89 -4.07 23.80 -0.97
N VAL A 90 -3.00 24.37 -0.44
CA VAL A 90 -2.97 25.75 0.12
C VAL A 90 -1.77 26.47 -0.45
N ARG A 91 -1.96 27.74 -0.84
CA ARG A 91 -0.91 28.66 -1.27
C ARG A 91 -0.60 29.61 -0.16
N CYS A 92 0.67 29.76 0.19
CA CYS A 92 1.19 30.75 1.10
C CYS A 92 1.68 31.97 0.31
N ASP A 93 1.31 33.18 0.76
CA ASP A 93 1.53 34.42 -0.03
C ASP A 93 2.98 34.94 0.06
N GLY A 94 3.75 34.59 1.11
CA GLY A 94 5.11 35.11 1.35
C GLY A 94 6.14 34.58 0.37
N ASP A 95 6.44 33.29 0.45
CA ASP A 95 7.48 32.64 -0.37
C ASP A 95 6.94 32.05 -1.68
N GLY A 96 5.62 32.16 -1.91
CA GLY A 96 4.98 31.71 -3.15
C GLY A 96 4.99 30.17 -3.36
N PHE A 97 5.20 29.39 -2.30
CA PHE A 97 5.17 27.93 -2.40
C PHE A 97 3.78 27.37 -2.11
N ASP A 98 3.46 26.32 -2.82
CA ASP A 98 2.24 25.57 -2.63
C ASP A 98 2.49 24.40 -1.65
N ILE A 99 1.61 24.23 -0.68
CA ILE A 99 1.64 23.16 0.31
C ILE A 99 0.36 22.34 0.25
N VAL A 100 0.39 21.18 0.86
CA VAL A 100 -0.80 20.32 1.06
C VAL A 100 -0.99 20.08 2.54
N VAL A 101 -2.18 20.40 3.05
CA VAL A 101 -2.61 19.92 4.35
C VAL A 101 -3.26 18.56 4.15
N ARG A 102 -2.63 17.52 4.70
CA ARG A 102 -3.12 16.15 4.70
C ARG A 102 -3.77 15.86 6.05
N GLN A 103 -5.02 15.46 6.04
CA GLN A 103 -5.80 15.18 7.24
C GLN A 103 -6.47 13.82 7.12
N PRO A 104 -6.36 12.91 8.11
CA PRO A 104 -7.10 11.65 8.13
C PRO A 104 -8.61 11.89 8.18
N CYS A 105 -9.36 11.15 7.37
CA CYS A 105 -10.81 11.20 7.35
C CYS A 105 -11.38 10.67 8.66
N PRO A 106 -12.14 11.50 9.41
CA PRO A 106 -12.53 11.12 10.77
C PRO A 106 -13.52 9.95 10.84
N ASP A 107 -14.24 9.68 9.78
CA ASP A 107 -15.23 8.60 9.73
C ASP A 107 -14.66 7.32 9.08
N LEU A 108 -13.46 7.40 8.43
CA LEU A 108 -12.82 6.29 7.73
C LEU A 108 -11.58 5.73 8.47
N VAL A 109 -10.96 6.55 9.31
CA VAL A 109 -9.71 6.19 9.98
C VAL A 109 -9.92 6.02 11.47
N GLN A 110 -9.64 4.83 12.00
CA GLN A 110 -9.83 4.52 13.42
C GLN A 110 -8.75 5.15 14.31
N PHE A 111 -7.48 5.07 13.91
CA PHE A 111 -6.33 5.47 14.72
C PHE A 111 -5.66 6.74 14.19
N ARG A 112 -6.45 7.80 13.98
CA ARG A 112 -6.02 9.02 13.29
C ARG A 112 -4.78 9.68 13.90
N GLU A 113 -4.71 9.76 15.22
CA GLU A 113 -3.61 10.42 15.94
C GLU A 113 -2.32 9.62 15.82
N GLU A 114 -2.38 8.30 16.09
CA GLU A 114 -1.23 7.41 15.97
C GLU A 114 -0.74 7.37 14.52
N LYS A 115 -1.67 7.18 13.56
CA LYS A 115 -1.37 7.13 12.13
C LYS A 115 -0.65 8.40 11.64
N THR A 116 -1.14 9.60 12.00
CA THR A 116 -0.52 10.86 11.60
C THR A 116 0.87 11.03 12.20
N ARG A 117 1.05 10.68 13.46
CA ARG A 117 2.34 10.72 14.14
C ARG A 117 3.34 9.75 13.50
N ASP A 118 2.92 8.51 13.28
CA ASP A 118 3.79 7.44 12.76
C ASP A 118 4.17 7.69 11.29
N GLU A 119 3.24 8.24 10.48
CA GLU A 119 3.51 8.68 9.12
C GLU A 119 4.52 9.85 9.09
N GLY A 120 4.34 10.86 9.96
CA GLY A 120 5.29 11.97 10.09
C GLY A 120 6.69 11.49 10.45
N ALA A 121 6.79 10.59 11.44
CA ALA A 121 8.06 9.98 11.83
C ALA A 121 8.68 9.15 10.70
N THR A 122 7.87 8.45 9.91
CA THR A 122 8.36 7.66 8.76
C THR A 122 8.89 8.55 7.65
N ILE A 123 8.19 9.63 7.30
CA ILE A 123 8.66 10.60 6.29
C ILE A 123 9.98 11.23 6.74
N SER A 124 10.05 11.68 7.98
CA SER A 124 11.27 12.27 8.58
C SER A 124 12.43 11.26 8.59
N TYR A 125 12.17 10.00 8.95
CA TYR A 125 13.17 8.94 8.93
C TYR A 125 13.70 8.68 7.52
N LEU A 126 12.83 8.54 6.53
CA LEU A 126 13.21 8.28 5.14
C LEU A 126 14.02 9.43 4.55
N ALA A 127 13.64 10.68 4.83
CA ALA A 127 14.37 11.85 4.38
C ALA A 127 15.81 11.91 4.94
N GLN A 128 16.03 11.38 6.16
CA GLN A 128 17.33 11.41 6.83
C GLN A 128 18.20 10.18 6.57
N ASN A 129 17.59 9.01 6.35
CA ASN A 129 18.29 7.73 6.37
C ASN A 129 18.22 6.95 5.06
N SER A 130 17.60 7.51 4.02
CA SER A 130 17.49 6.83 2.71
C SER A 130 17.63 7.82 1.55
N ALA A 131 17.82 7.28 0.34
CA ALA A 131 17.77 8.04 -0.90
C ALA A 131 16.35 8.11 -1.49
N VAL A 132 15.35 7.56 -0.82
CA VAL A 132 13.95 7.61 -1.24
C VAL A 132 13.47 9.07 -1.18
N ARG A 133 12.98 9.55 -2.33
CA ARG A 133 12.40 10.90 -2.40
C ARG A 133 11.02 10.89 -1.77
N VAL A 134 10.87 11.60 -0.67
CA VAL A 134 9.60 11.82 0.04
C VAL A 134 9.22 13.30 0.00
N PRO A 135 7.94 13.66 0.17
CA PRO A 135 7.55 15.07 0.35
C PRO A 135 8.28 15.69 1.54
N GLU A 136 8.67 16.93 1.41
CA GLU A 136 9.20 17.67 2.55
C GLU A 136 8.07 17.91 3.58
N LEU A 137 8.33 17.49 4.81
CA LEU A 137 7.40 17.60 5.93
C LEU A 137 7.70 18.89 6.69
N PHE A 138 6.83 19.90 6.56
CA PHE A 138 6.96 21.16 7.30
C PHE A 138 6.48 21.04 8.73
N PHE A 139 5.36 20.34 8.92
CA PHE A 139 4.74 20.25 10.23
C PHE A 139 3.81 19.03 10.30
N HIS A 140 3.74 18.40 11.47
CA HIS A 140 2.70 17.43 11.78
C HIS A 140 2.25 17.54 13.23
N THR A 141 1.01 17.15 13.48
CA THR A 141 0.44 17.16 14.83
C THR A 141 -0.64 16.08 14.96
N SER A 142 -0.66 15.41 16.09
CA SER A 142 -1.75 14.50 16.47
C SER A 142 -2.97 15.23 17.02
N SER A 143 -2.84 16.53 17.39
CA SER A 143 -3.91 17.31 18.00
C SER A 143 -3.86 18.78 17.55
N SER A 144 -4.90 19.22 16.88
CA SER A 144 -5.13 20.63 16.51
C SER A 144 -6.63 20.93 16.47
N ARG A 145 -6.99 22.19 16.16
CA ARG A 145 -8.40 22.57 15.98
C ARG A 145 -9.10 21.84 14.83
N ILE A 146 -8.32 21.44 13.81
CA ILE A 146 -8.84 20.64 12.69
C ILE A 146 -8.69 19.12 12.93
N GLY A 147 -8.08 18.71 14.04
CA GLY A 147 -7.71 17.32 14.36
C GLY A 147 -6.25 17.02 13.97
N PRO A 148 -5.89 15.74 13.89
CA PRO A 148 -4.58 15.31 13.40
C PRO A 148 -4.36 15.77 11.96
N ALA A 149 -3.19 16.32 11.66
CA ALA A 149 -2.87 16.84 10.33
C ALA A 149 -1.36 16.92 10.07
N MET A 150 -0.98 16.91 8.79
CA MET A 150 0.37 17.18 8.31
C MET A 150 0.35 18.31 7.27
N ILE A 151 1.40 19.09 7.25
CA ILE A 151 1.68 20.09 6.20
C ILE A 151 2.88 19.59 5.41
N LEU A 152 2.67 19.32 4.15
CA LEU A 152 3.67 18.78 3.22
C LEU A 152 3.89 19.75 2.06
N LEU A 153 5.11 19.80 1.53
CA LEU A 153 5.38 20.52 0.29
C LEU A 153 4.58 19.90 -0.86
N PHE A 154 3.93 20.76 -1.64
CA PHE A 154 3.26 20.32 -2.86
C PHE A 154 4.27 19.89 -3.93
N ILE A 155 4.17 18.66 -4.39
CA ILE A 155 5.08 18.13 -5.41
C ILE A 155 4.43 18.25 -6.79
N LYS A 156 5.12 18.97 -7.68
CA LYS A 156 4.74 19.02 -9.09
C LYS A 156 5.15 17.73 -9.77
N SER A 157 4.19 17.05 -10.33
CA SER A 157 4.40 15.82 -11.09
C SER A 157 3.59 15.83 -12.38
N GLU A 158 3.99 15.02 -13.36
CA GLU A 158 3.26 14.85 -14.60
C GLU A 158 2.17 13.79 -14.47
N ARG A 159 2.53 12.65 -13.88
CA ARG A 159 1.65 11.49 -13.70
C ARG A 159 2.12 10.61 -12.55
N SER A 160 1.31 9.64 -12.16
CA SER A 160 1.76 8.56 -11.29
C SER A 160 2.44 7.44 -12.09
N MET A 161 3.20 6.59 -11.39
CA MET A 161 3.75 5.36 -12.00
C MET A 161 2.62 4.43 -12.47
N SER A 162 1.48 4.40 -11.78
CA SER A 162 0.35 3.60 -12.21
C SER A 162 -0.28 4.13 -13.51
N ASP A 163 -0.29 5.45 -13.72
CA ASP A 163 -0.75 6.04 -15.00
C ASP A 163 0.20 5.71 -16.16
N ALA A 164 1.50 5.58 -15.86
CA ALA A 164 2.51 5.18 -16.85
C ALA A 164 2.41 3.70 -17.24
N LEU A 165 1.88 2.87 -16.36
CA LEU A 165 1.75 1.42 -16.54
C LEU A 165 0.35 0.98 -17.00
N ALA A 166 -0.67 1.83 -16.78
CA ALA A 166 -2.07 1.46 -16.98
C ALA A 166 -2.46 1.41 -18.47
N ASP A 167 -3.43 0.54 -18.76
CA ASP A 167 -4.10 0.47 -20.05
C ASP A 167 -4.70 1.84 -20.44
N PRO A 168 -4.23 2.46 -21.53
CA PRO A 168 -4.70 3.76 -21.98
C PRO A 168 -6.14 3.72 -22.53
N GLY A 169 -6.67 2.53 -22.81
CA GLY A 169 -8.06 2.33 -23.23
C GLY A 169 -9.09 2.41 -22.12
N LYS A 170 -8.63 2.50 -20.85
CA LYS A 170 -9.51 2.61 -19.68
C LYS A 170 -9.78 4.06 -19.31
N ASP A 171 -11.03 4.34 -18.93
CA ASP A 171 -11.40 5.66 -18.42
C ASP A 171 -10.65 6.00 -17.11
N PRO A 172 -10.31 7.28 -16.87
CA PRO A 172 -9.61 7.70 -15.65
C PRO A 172 -10.31 7.34 -14.33
N GLY A 173 -11.63 7.12 -14.36
CA GLY A 173 -12.43 6.70 -13.20
C GLY A 173 -12.53 5.19 -13.02
N GLU A 174 -12.01 4.40 -13.95
CA GLU A 174 -12.00 2.94 -13.83
C GLU A 174 -10.80 2.44 -13.00
N ILE A 175 -10.94 1.21 -12.51
CA ILE A 175 -9.84 0.54 -11.81
C ILE A 175 -8.66 0.37 -12.78
N ARG A 176 -7.48 0.82 -12.35
CA ARG A 176 -6.25 0.70 -13.13
C ARG A 176 -5.85 -0.77 -13.24
N VAL A 177 -5.59 -1.21 -14.46
CA VAL A 177 -4.99 -2.51 -14.78
C VAL A 177 -3.77 -2.27 -15.66
N LEU A 178 -2.80 -3.17 -15.59
CA LEU A 178 -1.61 -3.08 -16.43
C LEU A 178 -2.03 -3.13 -17.90
N ASP A 179 -1.43 -2.27 -18.72
CA ASP A 179 -1.60 -2.30 -20.16
C ASP A 179 -1.13 -3.65 -20.72
N PRO A 180 -2.00 -4.47 -21.33
CA PRO A 180 -1.62 -5.76 -21.88
C PRO A 180 -0.65 -5.62 -23.06
N GLU A 181 -0.69 -4.50 -23.76
CA GLU A 181 0.11 -4.20 -24.94
C GLU A 181 1.35 -3.34 -24.63
N ILE A 182 1.64 -3.08 -23.36
CA ILE A 182 2.81 -2.28 -22.96
C ILE A 182 4.09 -2.90 -23.51
N HIS A 183 4.91 -2.07 -24.16
CA HIS A 183 6.17 -2.53 -24.71
C HIS A 183 7.11 -3.05 -23.61
N GLU A 184 7.71 -4.22 -23.83
CA GLU A 184 8.51 -4.90 -22.80
C GLU A 184 9.68 -4.05 -22.29
N GLU A 185 10.31 -3.24 -23.14
CA GLU A 185 11.41 -2.34 -22.74
C GLU A 185 10.93 -1.22 -21.82
N ASP A 186 9.73 -0.66 -22.08
CA ASP A 186 9.13 0.38 -21.24
C ASP A 186 8.71 -0.21 -19.89
N LEU A 187 8.11 -1.39 -19.90
CA LEU A 187 7.75 -2.10 -18.69
C LEU A 187 9.00 -2.39 -17.84
N ARG A 188 10.07 -2.93 -18.44
CA ARG A 188 11.34 -3.19 -17.72
C ARG A 188 11.94 -1.91 -17.16
N ARG A 189 11.94 -0.82 -17.92
CA ARG A 189 12.43 0.49 -17.48
C ARG A 189 11.65 1.03 -16.28
N LEU A 190 10.32 0.95 -16.29
CA LEU A 190 9.47 1.41 -15.20
C LEU A 190 9.60 0.48 -13.97
N TYR A 191 9.61 -0.82 -14.19
CA TYR A 191 9.86 -1.80 -13.13
C TYR A 191 11.24 -1.63 -12.49
N GLY A 192 12.29 -1.35 -13.27
CA GLY A 192 13.63 -1.07 -12.76
C GLY A 192 13.66 0.12 -11.79
N LYS A 193 12.91 1.19 -12.10
CA LYS A 193 12.78 2.34 -11.18
C LYS A 193 12.12 1.95 -9.86
N MET A 194 11.08 1.10 -9.91
CA MET A 194 10.43 0.57 -8.71
C MET A 194 11.34 -0.38 -7.92
N CYS A 195 12.11 -1.23 -8.62
CA CYS A 195 13.12 -2.09 -7.98
C CYS A 195 14.12 -1.27 -7.18
N ARG A 196 14.61 -0.18 -7.78
CA ARG A 196 15.58 0.72 -7.11
C ARG A 196 14.99 1.34 -5.84
N LEU A 197 13.73 1.77 -5.89
CA LEU A 197 13.03 2.30 -4.71
C LEU A 197 12.91 1.23 -3.61
N LEU A 198 12.48 0.01 -3.96
CA LEU A 198 12.33 -1.08 -2.98
C LEU A 198 13.67 -1.45 -2.32
N ILE A 199 14.77 -1.41 -3.08
CA ILE A 199 16.10 -1.71 -2.52
C ILE A 199 16.55 -0.61 -1.57
N GLN A 200 16.31 0.67 -1.89
CA GLN A 200 16.60 1.76 -0.97
C GLN A 200 15.80 1.63 0.35
N LEU A 201 14.61 1.05 0.31
CA LEU A 201 13.85 0.72 1.52
C LEU A 201 14.36 -0.52 2.24
N PHE A 202 15.00 -1.43 1.51
CA PHE A 202 15.57 -2.65 2.09
C PHE A 202 16.91 -2.42 2.81
N GLU A 203 17.67 -1.38 2.43
CA GLU A 203 18.98 -1.10 3.00
C GLU A 203 18.96 -0.83 4.51
N PRO A 204 18.13 0.08 5.05
CA PRO A 204 18.11 0.36 6.48
C PRO A 204 17.64 -0.85 7.28
N THR A 205 18.44 -1.25 8.28
CA THR A 205 18.10 -2.34 9.20
C THR A 205 17.42 -1.81 10.45
N LEU A 206 16.38 -2.49 10.89
CA LEU A 206 15.65 -2.20 12.12
C LEU A 206 15.71 -3.41 13.05
N HIS A 207 15.53 -3.20 14.37
CA HIS A 207 15.84 -4.23 15.37
C HIS A 207 14.61 -4.92 15.95
N THR A 208 13.41 -4.41 15.69
CA THR A 208 12.17 -4.96 16.24
C THR A 208 10.99 -4.59 15.35
N ILE A 209 9.88 -5.31 15.50
CA ILE A 209 8.61 -4.99 14.86
C ILE A 209 7.95 -3.78 15.56
N GLY A 210 7.36 -2.87 14.80
CA GLY A 210 6.63 -1.72 15.34
C GLY A 210 6.63 -0.52 14.43
N SER A 211 5.90 0.54 14.79
CA SER A 211 5.92 1.82 14.09
C SER A 211 7.15 2.64 14.46
N LEU A 212 7.61 3.44 13.52
CA LEU A 212 8.61 4.47 13.78
C LEU A 212 8.00 5.60 14.61
N VAL A 213 8.76 6.07 15.59
CA VAL A 213 8.41 7.23 16.41
C VAL A 213 9.61 8.17 16.53
N GLU A 214 9.35 9.46 16.60
CA GLU A 214 10.38 10.47 16.85
C GLU A 214 10.70 10.52 18.34
N VAL A 215 11.99 10.51 18.68
CA VAL A 215 12.51 10.65 20.04
C VAL A 215 13.58 11.73 20.02
N GLY A 216 13.19 12.96 20.31
CA GLY A 216 14.05 14.12 20.11
C GLY A 216 14.37 14.31 18.63
N ASN A 217 15.66 14.31 18.28
CA ASN A 217 16.12 14.42 16.89
C ASN A 217 16.39 13.04 16.23
N ASN A 218 16.06 11.95 16.91
CA ASN A 218 16.30 10.59 16.44
C ASN A 218 14.98 9.85 16.20
N HIS A 219 15.08 8.71 15.55
CA HIS A 219 13.95 7.79 15.35
C HIS A 219 14.19 6.48 16.09
N SER A 220 13.12 5.89 16.60
CA SER A 220 13.14 4.55 17.19
C SER A 220 11.91 3.78 16.78
N VAL A 221 11.98 2.44 16.88
CA VAL A 221 10.82 1.57 16.70
C VAL A 221 10.24 1.31 18.09
N ALA A 222 9.12 1.95 18.41
CA ALA A 222 8.49 1.87 19.72
C ALA A 222 6.95 1.81 19.70
N GLY A 223 6.31 2.20 18.60
CA GLY A 223 4.86 2.13 18.40
C GLY A 223 4.40 0.71 18.02
N ARG A 224 3.09 0.47 18.14
CA ARG A 224 2.48 -0.72 17.51
C ARG A 224 2.36 -0.47 16.00
N PRO A 225 2.53 -1.48 15.13
CA PRO A 225 2.23 -1.32 13.72
C PRO A 225 0.76 -0.95 13.51
N ILE A 226 0.50 0.07 12.69
CA ILE A 226 -0.84 0.32 12.17
C ILE A 226 -0.86 -0.18 10.74
N THR A 227 -1.52 -1.30 10.54
CA THR A 227 -1.63 -1.93 9.23
C THR A 227 -2.87 -1.43 8.50
N HIS A 228 -2.86 -1.55 7.18
CA HIS A 228 -4.02 -1.26 6.35
C HIS A 228 -5.26 -2.04 6.83
N ASN A 229 -5.09 -3.33 7.14
CA ASN A 229 -6.14 -4.17 7.69
C ASN A 229 -6.75 -3.64 8.99
N MET A 230 -5.90 -3.17 9.93
CA MET A 230 -6.40 -2.64 11.21
C MET A 230 -7.24 -1.39 11.03
N ASN A 231 -6.91 -0.58 10.02
CA ASN A 231 -7.67 0.63 9.72
C ASN A 231 -9.04 0.32 9.12
N ASP A 232 -9.11 -0.69 8.25
CA ASP A 232 -10.33 -1.02 7.49
C ASP A 232 -11.27 -2.00 8.22
N MET A 233 -10.82 -2.58 9.34
CA MET A 233 -11.64 -3.48 10.15
C MET A 233 -12.62 -2.69 11.03
N HIS A 234 -13.86 -2.53 10.56
CA HIS A 234 -14.95 -2.12 11.41
C HIS A 234 -15.35 -3.24 12.39
N ASN A 235 -15.75 -2.86 13.61
CA ASN A 235 -16.13 -3.82 14.66
C ASN A 235 -17.36 -4.68 14.32
N ASP A 236 -18.13 -4.31 13.30
CA ASP A 236 -19.44 -4.88 12.95
C ASP A 236 -19.42 -5.69 11.63
N LEU A 237 -18.28 -6.24 11.23
CA LEU A 237 -18.09 -6.98 9.97
C LEU A 237 -18.61 -8.43 9.98
N VAL A 238 -19.76 -8.67 10.59
CA VAL A 238 -20.35 -10.01 10.70
C VAL A 238 -21.77 -9.99 10.18
N ASP A 239 -22.01 -10.66 9.04
CA ASP A 239 -23.33 -10.72 8.38
C ASP A 239 -24.31 -11.62 9.11
N SER A 240 -23.83 -12.69 9.74
CA SER A 240 -24.65 -13.72 10.37
C SER A 240 -23.84 -14.51 11.40
N GLU A 241 -24.54 -15.32 12.20
CA GLU A 241 -23.89 -16.23 13.16
C GLU A 241 -23.00 -17.26 12.44
N ASP A 242 -23.43 -17.75 11.28
CA ASP A 242 -22.64 -18.70 10.50
C ASP A 242 -21.41 -18.04 9.87
N ASP A 243 -21.52 -16.81 9.39
CA ASP A 243 -20.39 -16.01 8.90
C ASP A 243 -19.36 -15.77 10.03
N CYS A 244 -19.83 -15.36 11.21
CA CYS A 244 -18.99 -15.19 12.38
C CYS A 244 -18.24 -16.49 12.74
N ARG A 245 -18.97 -17.60 12.74
CA ARG A 245 -18.39 -18.92 13.05
C ARG A 245 -17.34 -19.33 12.02
N ASN A 246 -17.60 -19.15 10.73
CA ASN A 246 -16.69 -19.49 9.66
C ASN A 246 -15.42 -18.66 9.70
N LYS A 247 -15.54 -17.34 9.85
CA LYS A 247 -14.40 -16.42 10.01
C LYS A 247 -13.57 -16.75 11.26
N TYR A 248 -14.22 -17.06 12.37
CA TYR A 248 -13.54 -17.46 13.60
C TYR A 248 -12.77 -18.77 13.41
N VAL A 249 -13.41 -19.79 12.81
CA VAL A 249 -12.78 -21.10 12.59
C VAL A 249 -11.56 -20.97 11.66
N ALA A 250 -11.69 -20.27 10.54
CA ALA A 250 -10.59 -20.07 9.60
C ALA A 250 -9.39 -19.38 10.27
N ARG A 251 -9.62 -18.29 11.00
CA ARG A 251 -8.56 -17.56 11.73
C ARG A 251 -7.97 -18.35 12.87
N TYR A 252 -8.80 -19.11 13.59
CA TYR A 252 -8.32 -19.98 14.67
C TYR A 252 -7.44 -21.11 14.13
N LEU A 253 -7.83 -21.76 13.02
CA LEU A 253 -7.01 -22.78 12.36
C LEU A 253 -5.68 -22.21 11.87
N PHE A 254 -5.71 -21.04 11.23
CA PHE A 254 -4.50 -20.34 10.81
C PHE A 254 -3.57 -20.07 12.00
N HIS A 255 -4.12 -19.55 13.12
CA HIS A 255 -3.37 -19.31 14.35
C HIS A 255 -2.78 -20.60 14.92
N LEU A 256 -3.53 -21.72 14.92
CA LEU A 256 -3.02 -23.01 15.35
C LEU A 256 -1.89 -23.53 14.46
N LEU A 257 -2.03 -23.40 13.14
CA LEU A 257 -0.99 -23.78 12.19
C LEU A 257 0.27 -22.92 12.38
N ALA A 258 0.12 -21.61 12.52
CA ALA A 258 1.21 -20.69 12.82
C ALA A 258 1.94 -21.09 14.11
N LYS A 259 1.18 -21.29 15.19
CA LYS A 259 1.73 -21.68 16.52
C LYS A 259 2.47 -23.01 16.50
N LYS A 260 2.03 -23.95 15.65
CA LYS A 260 2.67 -25.27 15.49
C LYS A 260 3.83 -25.25 14.49
N GLY A 261 4.11 -24.12 13.84
CA GLY A 261 5.11 -24.03 12.77
C GLY A 261 4.71 -24.76 11.48
N HIS A 262 3.41 -24.99 11.29
CA HIS A 262 2.87 -25.73 10.13
C HIS A 262 2.39 -24.80 9.01
N LEU A 263 2.72 -23.52 9.04
CA LEU A 263 2.47 -22.59 7.93
C LEU A 263 3.59 -22.60 6.88
N SER A 264 4.52 -23.51 6.95
CA SER A 264 5.48 -23.77 5.88
C SER A 264 5.03 -25.00 5.09
N ALA A 265 5.48 -25.13 3.85
CA ALA A 265 5.22 -26.30 3.01
C ALA A 265 5.68 -27.65 3.61
N PHE A 266 6.32 -27.61 4.76
CA PHE A 266 6.73 -28.79 5.52
C PHE A 266 5.63 -29.21 6.50
N GLY A 267 4.93 -30.30 6.22
CA GLY A 267 3.99 -30.92 7.18
C GLY A 267 2.58 -31.14 6.68
N PHE A 268 2.29 -30.85 5.42
CA PHE A 268 1.06 -31.23 4.74
C PHE A 268 1.24 -32.56 3.98
N LEU A 269 0.13 -33.21 3.62
CA LEU A 269 0.16 -34.35 2.69
C LEU A 269 0.77 -33.88 1.37
N GLU A 270 1.69 -34.68 0.83
CA GLU A 270 2.33 -34.37 -0.44
C GLU A 270 1.29 -34.35 -1.57
N ASP A 271 1.16 -33.20 -2.20
CA ASP A 271 0.46 -33.04 -3.47
C ASP A 271 1.48 -32.62 -4.56
N ASN A 272 1.01 -32.40 -5.77
CA ASN A 272 1.89 -31.98 -6.86
C ASN A 272 2.57 -30.62 -6.58
N TRP A 273 1.95 -29.77 -5.77
CA TRP A 273 2.48 -28.47 -5.41
C TRP A 273 3.59 -28.58 -4.33
N SER A 274 3.35 -29.37 -3.27
CA SER A 274 4.36 -29.60 -2.22
C SER A 274 5.56 -30.41 -2.76
N ALA A 275 5.34 -31.34 -3.69
CA ALA A 275 6.40 -32.06 -4.36
C ALA A 275 7.28 -31.14 -5.23
N GLN A 276 6.68 -30.15 -5.92
CA GLN A 276 7.43 -29.15 -6.68
C GLN A 276 8.24 -28.22 -5.75
N SER A 277 7.68 -27.81 -4.60
CA SER A 277 8.38 -26.96 -3.65
C SER A 277 9.52 -27.68 -2.93
N GLN A 278 9.41 -28.99 -2.69
CA GLN A 278 10.50 -29.81 -2.13
C GLN A 278 11.67 -30.03 -3.10
N SER A 279 11.40 -29.99 -4.41
CA SER A 279 12.45 -30.10 -5.44
C SER A 279 13.27 -28.81 -5.60
N LEU A 280 12.83 -27.70 -5.01
CA LEU A 280 13.56 -26.47 -4.96
C LEU A 280 14.57 -26.56 -3.80
N GLU A 281 15.82 -26.87 -4.11
CA GLU A 281 16.92 -26.61 -3.19
C GLU A 281 16.92 -25.12 -2.91
N LEU A 282 16.48 -24.70 -1.72
CA LEU A 282 16.61 -23.31 -1.25
C LEU A 282 18.10 -22.97 -1.23
N SER A 283 18.55 -22.29 -2.29
CA SER A 283 19.96 -22.03 -2.52
C SER A 283 20.56 -21.01 -1.55
N CYS A 284 19.68 -20.34 -0.75
CA CYS A 284 20.09 -19.26 0.12
C CYS A 284 19.57 -19.43 1.55
N SER A 285 20.45 -19.29 2.52
CA SER A 285 20.05 -19.12 3.91
C SER A 285 19.31 -17.79 4.07
N MET A 286 18.10 -17.83 4.64
CA MET A 286 17.34 -16.61 4.98
C MET A 286 18.16 -15.70 5.89
N PRO A 287 18.09 -14.37 5.71
CA PRO A 287 18.64 -13.45 6.70
C PRO A 287 17.99 -13.71 8.04
N CYS A 288 18.75 -14.16 9.01
CA CYS A 288 18.30 -14.38 10.38
C CYS A 288 19.23 -13.62 11.34
N GLY A 289 18.69 -13.16 12.47
CA GLY A 289 19.44 -12.45 13.49
C GLY A 289 18.77 -11.18 13.98
N THR A 290 19.51 -10.36 14.71
CA THR A 290 19.03 -9.11 15.31
C THR A 290 18.65 -8.03 14.30
N ASP A 291 19.12 -8.16 13.04
CA ASP A 291 18.84 -7.22 11.94
C ASP A 291 17.78 -7.76 10.99
N SER A 292 16.80 -8.50 11.52
CA SER A 292 15.80 -9.24 10.74
C SER A 292 14.57 -8.40 10.36
N PHE A 293 14.61 -7.08 10.55
CA PHE A 293 13.49 -6.19 10.27
C PHE A 293 13.86 -5.12 9.25
N ARG A 294 12.89 -4.73 8.43
CA ARG A 294 13.02 -3.69 7.41
C ARG A 294 11.81 -2.77 7.45
N LEU A 295 11.97 -1.57 6.93
CA LEU A 295 10.82 -0.69 6.72
C LEU A 295 9.94 -1.27 5.62
N TRP A 296 8.70 -1.55 5.97
CA TRP A 296 7.65 -2.05 5.11
C TRP A 296 6.49 -1.06 5.07
N CYS A 297 5.83 -0.92 3.92
CA CYS A 297 4.60 -0.17 3.79
C CYS A 297 3.55 -1.02 3.06
N ASP A 298 2.41 -1.27 3.72
CA ASP A 298 1.33 -2.11 3.17
C ASP A 298 0.70 -1.52 1.90
N ASP A 299 0.74 -0.20 1.73
CA ASP A 299 0.18 0.51 0.58
C ASP A 299 1.22 1.07 -0.39
N LEU A 300 2.46 0.59 -0.32
CA LEU A 300 3.48 0.96 -1.31
C LEU A 300 3.17 0.30 -2.66
N ARG A 301 2.76 1.13 -3.63
CA ARG A 301 2.32 0.69 -4.96
C ARG A 301 2.55 1.79 -6.00
N PRO A 302 2.52 1.48 -7.30
CA PRO A 302 2.77 2.45 -8.38
C PRO A 302 1.90 3.71 -8.33
N GLN A 303 0.70 3.63 -7.78
CA GLN A 303 -0.20 4.78 -7.64
C GLN A 303 0.38 5.87 -6.71
N ASN A 304 1.17 5.47 -5.71
CA ASN A 304 1.78 6.36 -4.72
C ASN A 304 3.17 6.87 -5.15
N ILE A 305 3.58 6.59 -6.40
CA ILE A 305 4.87 7.03 -6.95
C ILE A 305 4.63 8.08 -8.03
N LEU A 306 5.14 9.28 -7.80
CA LEU A 306 5.00 10.40 -8.71
C LEU A 306 6.18 10.48 -9.68
N LEU A 307 5.88 10.78 -10.94
CA LEU A 307 6.84 10.88 -12.03
C LEU A 307 6.86 12.28 -12.64
N ASP A 308 8.04 12.70 -13.12
CA ASP A 308 8.19 13.85 -14.01
C ASP A 308 7.90 13.47 -15.48
N HIS A 309 8.05 14.45 -16.40
CA HIS A 309 7.85 14.27 -17.83
C HIS A 309 8.90 13.36 -18.52
N HIS A 310 9.95 12.98 -17.81
CA HIS A 310 10.96 12.00 -18.25
C HIS A 310 10.78 10.64 -17.55
N ASP A 311 9.67 10.43 -16.87
CA ASP A 311 9.39 9.27 -16.04
C ASP A 311 10.38 9.06 -14.87
N ASN A 312 11.09 10.11 -14.42
CA ASN A 312 11.88 9.98 -13.20
C ASN A 312 10.98 10.08 -11.98
N ILE A 313 11.28 9.27 -10.96
CA ILE A 313 10.58 9.35 -9.67
C ILE A 313 10.91 10.69 -9.02
N VAL A 314 9.88 11.49 -8.75
CA VAL A 314 9.99 12.78 -8.04
C VAL A 314 9.60 12.67 -6.59
N ALA A 315 8.69 11.74 -6.25
CA ALA A 315 8.37 11.40 -4.87
C ALA A 315 7.66 10.04 -4.75
N ALA A 316 7.84 9.43 -3.58
CA ALA A 316 7.00 8.36 -3.06
C ALA A 316 6.13 8.92 -1.93
N LEU A 317 4.83 8.67 -2.02
CA LEU A 317 3.79 9.20 -1.15
C LEU A 317 3.18 8.11 -0.29
N ASP A 318 2.34 8.51 0.67
CA ASP A 318 1.41 7.65 1.39
C ASP A 318 2.08 6.60 2.28
N TRP A 319 2.84 7.10 3.27
CA TRP A 319 3.58 6.28 4.23
C TRP A 319 2.76 5.92 5.49
N GLU A 320 1.44 6.11 5.45
CA GLU A 320 0.55 5.99 6.61
C GLU A 320 0.44 4.58 7.20
N PHE A 321 0.77 3.55 6.42
CA PHE A 321 0.80 2.15 6.85
C PHE A 321 2.22 1.56 6.77
N ALA A 322 3.22 2.42 7.06
CA ALA A 322 4.59 1.99 7.12
C ALA A 322 4.99 1.62 8.55
N TYR A 323 5.73 0.54 8.68
CA TYR A 323 6.21 0.03 9.96
C TYR A 323 7.45 -0.85 9.76
N SER A 324 8.18 -1.06 10.84
CA SER A 324 9.24 -2.07 10.89
C SER A 324 8.63 -3.46 10.90
N ALA A 325 8.87 -4.23 9.85
CA ALA A 325 8.30 -5.56 9.62
C ALA A 325 9.40 -6.62 9.47
N PRO A 326 9.08 -7.91 9.62
CA PRO A 326 10.00 -8.98 9.31
C PRO A 326 10.58 -8.85 7.90
N THR A 327 11.89 -9.07 7.75
CA THR A 327 12.59 -8.99 6.45
C THR A 327 11.92 -9.86 5.38
N GLN A 328 11.27 -10.95 5.78
CA GLN A 328 10.55 -11.86 4.88
C GLN A 328 9.51 -11.16 4.02
N PHE A 329 8.84 -10.11 4.53
CA PHE A 329 7.87 -9.33 3.76
C PHE A 329 8.51 -8.64 2.55
N SER A 330 9.75 -8.17 2.72
CA SER A 330 10.52 -7.55 1.64
C SER A 330 11.19 -8.57 0.69
N LEU A 331 11.12 -9.86 1.01
CA LEU A 331 11.61 -10.96 0.18
C LEU A 331 10.52 -11.60 -0.67
N ASP A 332 9.32 -11.03 -0.65
CA ASP A 332 8.22 -11.40 -1.53
C ASP A 332 8.18 -10.52 -2.79
N PRO A 333 7.80 -11.07 -3.95
CA PRO A 333 7.59 -10.24 -5.11
C PRO A 333 6.38 -9.31 -4.90
N PRO A 334 6.40 -8.11 -5.51
CA PRO A 334 5.32 -7.14 -5.29
C PRO A 334 3.99 -7.59 -5.90
N TRP A 335 2.90 -7.56 -5.14
CA TRP A 335 1.57 -7.94 -5.60
C TRP A 335 1.03 -7.05 -6.73
N TRP A 336 1.47 -5.81 -6.80
CA TRP A 336 0.94 -4.77 -7.70
C TRP A 336 1.50 -4.79 -9.13
N LEU A 337 2.20 -5.84 -9.56
CA LEU A 337 2.74 -5.93 -10.93
C LEU A 337 1.65 -5.81 -12.00
N LEU A 338 0.42 -6.22 -11.71
CA LEU A 338 -0.74 -6.06 -12.59
C LEU A 338 -1.59 -4.83 -12.28
N LEU A 339 -1.18 -3.98 -11.33
CA LEU A 339 -1.94 -2.86 -10.78
C LEU A 339 -3.25 -3.25 -10.09
N GLN A 340 -3.68 -4.50 -10.19
CA GLN A 340 -4.92 -5.03 -9.64
C GLN A 340 -4.67 -6.14 -8.63
N LEU A 341 -5.45 -6.13 -7.55
CA LEU A 341 -5.43 -7.14 -6.49
C LEU A 341 -5.89 -8.51 -7.02
N PRO A 342 -5.28 -9.62 -6.59
CA PRO A 342 -5.69 -10.96 -7.03
C PRO A 342 -7.14 -11.31 -6.70
N GLU A 343 -7.64 -10.88 -5.53
CA GLU A 343 -9.03 -11.10 -5.09
C GLU A 343 -10.06 -10.28 -5.87
N LEU A 344 -9.64 -9.23 -6.56
CA LEU A 344 -10.51 -8.38 -7.38
C LEU A 344 -10.35 -8.66 -8.89
N TRP A 345 -9.55 -9.65 -9.27
CA TRP A 345 -9.33 -9.97 -10.68
C TRP A 345 -10.59 -10.60 -11.32
N PRO A 346 -11.11 -10.04 -12.42
CA PRO A 346 -12.40 -10.43 -12.98
C PRO A 346 -12.49 -11.91 -13.37
N SER A 347 -11.39 -12.49 -13.89
CA SER A 347 -11.31 -13.88 -14.31
C SER A 347 -10.90 -14.84 -13.19
N GLY A 348 -10.76 -14.31 -11.95
CA GLY A 348 -10.39 -15.10 -10.78
C GLY A 348 -8.88 -15.23 -10.56
N ILE A 349 -8.52 -15.76 -9.41
CA ILE A 349 -7.14 -15.80 -8.90
C ILE A 349 -6.21 -16.69 -9.74
N ASP A 350 -6.76 -17.71 -10.44
CA ASP A 350 -5.97 -18.59 -11.31
C ASP A 350 -5.46 -17.88 -12.54
N ASP A 351 -6.35 -17.14 -13.19
CA ASP A 351 -6.00 -16.31 -14.33
C ASP A 351 -5.04 -15.19 -13.93
N TRP A 352 -5.33 -14.53 -12.81
CA TRP A 352 -4.40 -13.54 -12.24
C TRP A 352 -3.00 -14.12 -12.05
N SER A 353 -2.89 -15.32 -11.47
CA SER A 353 -1.60 -15.97 -11.19
C SER A 353 -0.82 -16.28 -12.47
N GLN A 354 -1.48 -16.71 -13.54
CA GLN A 354 -0.83 -16.98 -14.83
C GLN A 354 -0.29 -15.68 -15.47
N VAL A 355 -1.11 -14.64 -15.49
CA VAL A 355 -0.70 -13.31 -16.04
C VAL A 355 0.41 -12.71 -15.17
N TYR A 356 0.28 -12.81 -13.86
CA TYR A 356 1.25 -12.31 -12.89
C TYR A 356 2.63 -12.97 -13.06
N GLU A 357 2.68 -14.29 -13.24
CA GLU A 357 3.95 -15.00 -13.41
C GLU A 357 4.73 -14.53 -14.63
N ALA A 358 4.06 -14.18 -15.71
CA ALA A 358 4.72 -13.61 -16.87
C ALA A 358 5.36 -12.24 -16.53
N ARG A 359 4.65 -11.38 -15.79
CA ARG A 359 5.13 -10.05 -15.38
C ARG A 359 6.17 -10.14 -14.26
N LEU A 360 6.10 -11.15 -13.42
CA LEU A 360 7.14 -11.44 -12.44
C LEU A 360 8.48 -11.75 -13.11
N ARG A 361 8.48 -12.48 -14.24
CA ARG A 361 9.71 -12.71 -15.02
C ARG A 361 10.31 -11.40 -15.51
N THR A 362 9.50 -10.50 -16.07
CA THR A 362 9.92 -9.16 -16.48
C THR A 362 10.48 -8.35 -15.31
N TRP A 363 9.81 -8.42 -14.14
CA TRP A 363 10.26 -7.76 -12.90
C TRP A 363 11.64 -8.26 -12.45
N LEU A 364 11.86 -9.57 -12.43
CA LEU A 364 13.15 -10.17 -12.03
C LEU A 364 14.26 -9.78 -13.00
N LEU A 365 13.97 -9.76 -14.30
CA LEU A 365 14.94 -9.29 -15.31
C LEU A 365 15.26 -7.80 -15.13
N ALA A 366 14.26 -6.96 -14.89
CA ALA A 366 14.46 -5.54 -14.62
C ALA A 366 15.35 -5.32 -13.39
N MET A 367 15.18 -6.15 -12.35
CA MET A 367 16.03 -6.11 -11.16
C MET A 367 17.48 -6.52 -11.42
N GLU A 368 17.70 -7.53 -12.28
CA GLU A 368 19.03 -8.00 -12.65
C GLU A 368 19.75 -7.02 -13.57
N ASP A 369 19.03 -6.29 -14.42
CA ASP A 369 19.59 -5.30 -15.35
C ASP A 369 19.99 -3.98 -14.68
N GLU A 370 19.40 -3.67 -13.51
CA GLU A 370 19.71 -2.44 -12.81
C GLU A 370 21.19 -2.39 -12.41
N LYS A 371 21.86 -1.33 -12.86
CA LYS A 371 23.23 -1.04 -12.43
C LYS A 371 23.18 -0.42 -11.05
N TRP A 372 23.44 -1.23 -10.05
CA TRP A 372 23.55 -0.79 -8.66
C TRP A 372 24.80 0.08 -8.52
N GLY A 373 24.64 1.34 -8.08
CA GLY A 373 25.75 2.26 -7.86
C GLY A 373 26.74 1.73 -6.79
N GLU A 374 27.97 2.19 -6.83
CA GLU A 374 28.96 1.90 -5.77
C GLU A 374 28.36 2.29 -4.40
N GLY A 375 28.31 1.36 -3.47
CA GLY A 375 27.78 1.58 -2.10
C GLY A 375 26.38 1.03 -1.83
N ILE A 376 25.64 0.57 -2.83
CA ILE A 376 24.39 -0.15 -2.61
C ILE A 376 24.71 -1.63 -2.37
N ASN A 377 24.53 -2.10 -1.14
CA ASN A 377 24.61 -3.52 -0.79
C ASN A 377 23.38 -4.26 -1.28
N PHE A 378 23.30 -4.47 -2.59
CA PHE A 378 22.27 -5.33 -3.16
C PHE A 378 22.51 -6.75 -2.65
N PRO A 379 21.52 -7.40 -1.99
CA PRO A 379 21.62 -8.81 -1.68
C PRO A 379 21.75 -9.56 -3.01
N ALA A 380 22.92 -10.09 -3.31
CA ALA A 380 23.26 -10.74 -4.59
C ALA A 380 22.25 -11.82 -5.03
N ASN A 381 21.38 -12.24 -4.11
CA ASN A 381 20.39 -13.31 -4.29
C ASN A 381 18.94 -12.82 -4.13
N LEU A 382 18.66 -11.50 -4.14
CA LEU A 382 17.30 -11.01 -3.89
C LEU A 382 16.32 -11.49 -4.97
N SER A 383 16.71 -11.48 -6.25
CA SER A 383 15.89 -12.01 -7.35
C SER A 383 15.58 -13.51 -7.16
N THR A 384 16.54 -14.27 -6.63
CA THR A 384 16.36 -15.69 -6.29
C THR A 384 15.34 -15.85 -5.15
N TYR A 385 15.44 -15.05 -4.07
CA TYR A 385 14.47 -15.10 -2.97
C TYR A 385 13.06 -14.77 -3.42
N LEU A 386 12.88 -13.74 -4.26
CA LEU A 386 11.57 -13.37 -4.81
C LEU A 386 10.99 -14.50 -5.67
N ARG A 387 11.81 -15.12 -6.51
CA ARG A 387 11.41 -16.27 -7.32
C ARG A 387 11.02 -17.47 -6.45
N GLU A 388 11.83 -17.81 -5.45
CA GLU A 388 11.57 -18.89 -4.51
C GLU A 388 10.29 -18.65 -3.69
N SER A 389 10.03 -17.40 -3.29
CA SER A 389 8.80 -17.03 -2.61
C SER A 389 7.56 -17.36 -3.45
N TRP A 390 7.59 -17.02 -4.74
CA TRP A 390 6.51 -17.33 -5.66
C TRP A 390 6.35 -18.85 -5.85
N LEU A 391 7.43 -19.56 -6.18
CA LEU A 391 7.41 -20.98 -6.47
C LEU A 391 7.06 -21.85 -5.26
N SER A 392 7.45 -21.46 -4.06
CA SER A 392 7.13 -22.17 -2.81
C SER A 392 5.75 -21.83 -2.24
N GLY A 393 5.05 -20.86 -2.82
CA GLY A 393 3.78 -20.36 -2.30
C GLY A 393 3.89 -19.47 -1.06
N ARG A 394 5.11 -19.12 -0.61
CA ARG A 394 5.33 -18.19 0.51
C ARG A 394 4.66 -16.85 0.24
N PHE A 395 4.73 -16.35 -1.00
CA PHE A 395 4.02 -15.15 -1.43
C PHE A 395 2.53 -15.16 -1.02
N TRP A 396 1.83 -16.27 -1.26
CA TRP A 396 0.40 -16.37 -0.93
C TRP A 396 0.15 -16.40 0.57
N LEU A 397 1.02 -17.08 1.32
CA LEU A 397 0.94 -17.12 2.78
C LEU A 397 1.13 -15.71 3.37
N ASP A 398 2.19 -15.02 2.96
CA ASP A 398 2.51 -13.70 3.45
C ASP A 398 1.48 -12.65 2.97
N TYR A 399 0.95 -12.79 1.76
CA TYR A 399 -0.15 -11.96 1.27
C TYR A 399 -1.42 -12.16 2.09
N ALA A 400 -1.81 -13.40 2.36
CA ALA A 400 -2.99 -13.72 3.16
C ALA A 400 -2.89 -13.21 4.60
N THR A 401 -1.70 -13.24 5.22
CA THR A 401 -1.49 -12.69 6.56
C THR A 401 -1.65 -11.20 6.63
N ARG A 402 -1.33 -10.48 5.56
CA ARG A 402 -1.44 -9.02 5.46
C ARG A 402 -2.79 -8.51 4.94
N LYS A 403 -3.57 -9.37 4.27
CA LYS A 403 -4.86 -9.02 3.65
C LYS A 403 -5.95 -9.93 4.18
N SER A 404 -6.56 -9.55 5.31
CA SER A 404 -7.51 -10.41 6.02
C SER A 404 -8.77 -10.78 5.22
N TRP A 405 -9.21 -9.91 4.31
CA TRP A 405 -10.33 -10.20 3.38
C TRP A 405 -9.94 -11.13 2.23
N ALA A 406 -8.69 -11.11 1.78
CA ALA A 406 -8.20 -12.06 0.78
C ALA A 406 -7.93 -13.44 1.40
N PHE A 407 -7.81 -13.51 2.73
CA PHE A 407 -7.47 -14.73 3.46
C PHE A 407 -8.39 -15.90 3.11
N ASP A 408 -9.71 -15.71 3.18
CA ASP A 408 -10.68 -16.79 2.93
C ASP A 408 -10.60 -17.31 1.49
N THR A 409 -10.36 -16.41 0.52
CA THR A 409 -10.20 -16.76 -0.89
C THR A 409 -8.93 -17.56 -1.13
N ILE A 410 -7.82 -17.15 -0.53
CA ILE A 410 -6.52 -17.81 -0.66
C ILE A 410 -6.50 -19.11 0.13
N PHE A 411 -7.01 -19.11 1.36
CA PHE A 411 -7.02 -20.28 2.24
C PHE A 411 -7.84 -21.43 1.67
N ARG A 412 -8.95 -21.17 1.01
CA ARG A 412 -9.76 -22.22 0.37
C ARG A 412 -9.12 -22.84 -0.86
N LYS A 413 -8.14 -22.17 -1.44
CA LYS A 413 -7.49 -22.62 -2.67
C LYS A 413 -6.16 -23.32 -2.44
N TYR A 414 -5.36 -22.83 -1.50
CA TYR A 414 -3.97 -23.25 -1.32
C TYR A 414 -3.65 -24.15 -0.12
N PRO A 415 -4.51 -24.33 0.88
CA PRO A 415 -4.28 -25.25 1.99
C PRO A 415 -5.06 -26.57 1.94
N GLU A 416 -5.44 -27.07 0.78
CA GLU A 416 -5.92 -28.46 0.69
C GLU A 416 -4.79 -29.46 0.60
#